data_5ebef7cc7814344c0a64c389bbe87301
#
_entry.id   5ebef7cc7814344c0a64c389bbe87301
#
_cell.length_a   1.000
_cell.length_b   1.000
_cell.length_c   1.000
_cell.angle_alpha   90.00
_cell.angle_beta   90.00
_cell.angle_gamma   90.00
#
_symmetry.space_group_name_H-M   'P 1'
#
loop_
_entity.id
_entity.type
_entity.pdbx_description
1 polymer ?
#
loop_
_entity_poly.entity_id
_entity_poly.type
_entity_poly.pdbx_seq_one_letter_code
_entity_poly.pdbx_strand_id
1 'polypeptide(L)'
;FFGYRMEVNRNYLKDFPIDKYVDFVVQRQHTAWDWTKAEQHGKWIESAYLSAIQRNDKALLDKARTMLKRIVDSQEESGYVGATSKDYRSDERPVRGMDAYELYFVFHAFITVYEETGDKASLAAAEKLADYYLKYFGPGKLEFWPSDLRDPENRHKSIDALSQFAGHGVHYSWEGTLLCDPIARLYEVTGKKKYLDWSLWVVGNIDKWSGWDAFSRLDSVADGTLGVDKLQPYVHSHTFQMNFMGFLRLYRITGDKSLFRKVAGAWDDICNRQMYITGGVSVAEHYEHGYVKPVSGNVVETCATMSWMQLTQMLLELTGESKYADAMERLMMNHVFAAQDCESGTCRYHTAPNGTKPHDYFHGPDCCTASGHRIISLLPTFFYAENGKDFYINQYLPSRYDGKDFAFEISGNYPESESMVLTVLSSKNKNKILNLRIPSWCKAPEVSVNGERVSGIEAGKYLAITRKWE
;
A
#
# COMPACT_ATOMS: atom_id res chain seq x y z
N PHE A 1 17.24 14.35 9.07
CA PHE A 1 16.51 13.15 9.52
C PHE A 1 15.98 12.35 8.35
N PHE A 2 15.02 12.87 7.57
CA PHE A 2 14.34 12.13 6.51
C PHE A 2 15.29 11.56 5.45
N GLY A 3 16.16 12.40 4.88
CA GLY A 3 17.13 11.97 3.87
C GLY A 3 18.02 10.82 4.32
N TYR A 4 18.43 10.81 5.60
CA TYR A 4 19.20 9.72 6.20
C TYR A 4 18.38 8.41 6.23
N ARG A 5 17.13 8.45 6.65
CA ARG A 5 16.26 7.26 6.73
C ARG A 5 16.00 6.63 5.35
N MET A 6 15.84 7.47 4.33
CA MET A 6 15.75 7.05 2.93
C MET A 6 17.04 6.42 2.43
N GLU A 7 18.20 6.96 2.83
CA GLU A 7 19.52 6.41 2.49
C GLU A 7 19.74 5.04 3.11
N VAL A 8 19.42 4.89 4.39
CA VAL A 8 19.49 3.61 5.11
C VAL A 8 18.62 2.55 4.42
N ASN A 9 17.39 2.91 4.01
CA ASN A 9 16.50 2.03 3.25
C ASN A 9 17.13 1.60 1.92
N ARG A 10 17.70 2.54 1.18
CA ARG A 10 18.33 2.28 -0.12
C ARG A 10 19.55 1.34 0.01
N ASN A 11 20.39 1.53 1.05
CA ASN A 11 21.53 0.67 1.31
C ASN A 11 21.08 -0.75 1.65
N TYR A 12 20.07 -0.90 2.49
CA TYR A 12 19.47 -2.22 2.74
C TYR A 12 18.99 -2.90 1.45
N LEU A 13 18.29 -2.18 0.57
CA LEU A 13 17.83 -2.73 -0.71
C LEU A 13 18.98 -3.19 -1.62
N LYS A 14 20.13 -2.49 -1.59
CA LYS A 14 21.32 -2.91 -2.33
C LYS A 14 21.89 -4.22 -1.80
N ASP A 15 21.96 -4.36 -0.48
CA ASP A 15 22.59 -5.50 0.19
C ASP A 15 21.63 -6.70 0.32
N PHE A 16 20.34 -6.48 0.14
CA PHE A 16 19.34 -7.54 0.27
C PHE A 16 19.60 -8.69 -0.71
N PRO A 17 19.59 -9.96 -0.24
CA PRO A 17 19.91 -11.11 -1.06
C PRO A 17 18.72 -11.54 -1.94
N ILE A 18 18.24 -10.62 -2.78
CA ILE A 18 17.05 -10.79 -3.62
C ILE A 18 17.15 -11.96 -4.57
N ASP A 19 18.35 -12.32 -5.01
CA ASP A 19 18.59 -13.45 -5.91
C ASP A 19 17.96 -14.74 -5.40
N LYS A 20 18.06 -15.03 -4.09
CA LYS A 20 17.49 -16.23 -3.47
C LYS A 20 15.97 -16.31 -3.64
N TYR A 21 15.28 -15.17 -3.51
CA TYR A 21 13.83 -15.09 -3.65
C TYR A 21 13.39 -15.16 -5.11
N VAL A 22 14.17 -14.56 -6.01
CA VAL A 22 13.95 -14.65 -7.46
C VAL A 22 14.22 -16.06 -7.93
N ASP A 23 15.31 -16.71 -7.50
CA ASP A 23 15.61 -18.11 -7.83
C ASP A 23 14.47 -19.05 -7.42
N PHE A 24 13.94 -18.87 -6.21
CA PHE A 24 12.83 -19.68 -5.70
C PHE A 24 11.58 -19.58 -6.60
N VAL A 25 11.22 -18.37 -7.00
CA VAL A 25 10.07 -18.12 -7.88
C VAL A 25 10.33 -18.63 -9.30
N VAL A 26 11.53 -18.39 -9.84
CA VAL A 26 11.89 -18.81 -11.21
C VAL A 26 11.93 -20.33 -11.33
N GLN A 27 12.42 -21.04 -10.32
CA GLN A 27 12.49 -22.50 -10.30
C GLN A 27 11.11 -23.17 -10.20
N ARG A 28 10.15 -22.51 -9.55
CA ARG A 28 8.76 -22.97 -9.47
C ARG A 28 8.60 -24.41 -8.98
N GLN A 29 9.28 -24.71 -7.86
CA GLN A 29 9.33 -26.08 -7.31
C GLN A 29 8.48 -26.25 -6.04
N HIS A 30 7.77 -25.21 -5.62
CA HIS A 30 6.96 -25.28 -4.41
C HIS A 30 5.74 -26.20 -4.60
N THR A 31 5.53 -27.10 -3.65
CA THR A 31 4.49 -28.13 -3.69
C THR A 31 3.65 -28.22 -2.43
N ALA A 32 3.71 -27.18 -1.59
CA ALA A 32 2.83 -27.03 -0.42
C ALA A 32 1.74 -25.97 -0.65
N TRP A 33 0.75 -25.93 0.19
CA TRP A 33 -0.32 -24.91 0.11
C TRP A 33 0.01 -23.64 0.90
N ASP A 34 1.01 -23.67 1.74
CA ASP A 34 1.38 -22.63 2.68
C ASP A 34 2.02 -21.40 2.02
N TRP A 35 2.28 -20.41 2.86
CA TRP A 35 2.94 -19.18 2.45
C TRP A 35 4.38 -19.38 2.03
N THR A 36 4.71 -19.01 0.80
CA THR A 36 6.04 -19.18 0.21
C THR A 36 6.97 -17.98 0.43
N LYS A 37 6.45 -16.87 0.96
CA LYS A 37 7.16 -15.57 1.01
C LYS A 37 7.54 -15.02 -0.37
N ALA A 38 6.85 -15.45 -1.41
CA ALA A 38 7.14 -15.00 -2.78
C ALA A 38 6.74 -13.54 -3.03
N GLU A 39 6.01 -12.90 -2.13
CA GLU A 39 5.77 -11.45 -2.18
C GLU A 39 7.06 -10.60 -2.02
N GLN A 40 8.13 -11.19 -1.48
CA GLN A 40 9.40 -10.49 -1.28
C GLN A 40 9.94 -9.89 -2.56
N HIS A 41 9.92 -10.63 -3.67
CA HIS A 41 10.46 -10.15 -4.93
C HIS A 41 9.63 -9.02 -5.53
N GLY A 42 8.29 -9.08 -5.47
CA GLY A 42 7.42 -7.99 -5.93
C GLY A 42 7.62 -6.71 -5.12
N LYS A 43 7.58 -6.81 -3.80
CA LYS A 43 7.82 -5.68 -2.88
C LYS A 43 9.21 -5.07 -3.09
N TRP A 44 10.24 -5.91 -3.22
CA TRP A 44 11.62 -5.44 -3.41
C TRP A 44 11.81 -4.75 -4.77
N ILE A 45 11.30 -5.32 -5.86
CA ILE A 45 11.42 -4.73 -7.20
C ILE A 45 10.82 -3.32 -7.22
N GLU A 46 9.59 -3.16 -6.75
CA GLU A 46 8.93 -1.84 -6.68
C GLU A 46 9.74 -0.86 -5.83
N SER A 47 10.17 -1.29 -4.64
CA SER A 47 10.99 -0.48 -3.73
C SER A 47 12.31 -0.04 -4.36
N ALA A 48 13.00 -0.96 -5.01
CA ALA A 48 14.31 -0.71 -5.61
C ALA A 48 14.21 0.24 -6.81
N TYR A 49 13.21 0.07 -7.69
CA TYR A 49 12.97 1.00 -8.80
C TYR A 49 12.67 2.40 -8.31
N LEU A 50 11.73 2.56 -7.37
CA LEU A 50 11.37 3.89 -6.84
C LEU A 50 12.56 4.56 -6.13
N SER A 51 13.25 3.85 -5.24
CA SER A 51 14.43 4.38 -4.55
C SER A 51 15.56 4.74 -5.50
N ALA A 52 15.79 3.93 -6.54
CA ALA A 52 16.84 4.18 -7.52
C ALA A 52 16.55 5.41 -8.39
N ILE A 53 15.31 5.56 -8.88
CA ILE A 53 14.88 6.71 -9.69
C ILE A 53 14.96 8.00 -8.87
N GLN A 54 14.44 8.00 -7.65
CA GLN A 54 14.43 9.17 -6.75
C GLN A 54 15.83 9.71 -6.44
N ARG A 55 16.83 8.86 -6.45
CA ARG A 55 18.24 9.22 -6.10
C ARG A 55 19.22 9.08 -7.26
N ASN A 56 18.74 8.75 -8.45
CA ASN A 56 19.57 8.47 -9.63
C ASN A 56 20.66 7.42 -9.36
N ASP A 57 20.29 6.35 -8.62
CA ASP A 57 21.18 5.25 -8.24
C ASP A 57 21.20 4.19 -9.34
N LYS A 58 22.17 4.30 -10.25
CA LYS A 58 22.30 3.40 -11.40
C LYS A 58 22.53 1.95 -11.01
N ALA A 59 23.34 1.70 -9.97
CA ALA A 59 23.68 0.34 -9.55
C ALA A 59 22.44 -0.41 -9.01
N LEU A 60 21.64 0.26 -8.17
CA LEU A 60 20.39 -0.32 -7.66
C LEU A 60 19.38 -0.51 -8.80
N LEU A 61 19.29 0.45 -9.71
CA LEU A 61 18.38 0.35 -10.87
C LEU A 61 18.73 -0.83 -11.79
N ASP A 62 20.02 -1.04 -12.06
CA ASP A 62 20.48 -2.15 -12.90
C ASP A 62 20.27 -3.51 -12.21
N LYS A 63 20.46 -3.60 -10.89
CA LYS A 63 20.12 -4.79 -10.10
C LYS A 63 18.61 -5.06 -10.19
N ALA A 64 17.76 -4.05 -10.00
CA ALA A 64 16.32 -4.19 -10.08
C ALA A 64 15.84 -4.61 -11.48
N ARG A 65 16.39 -4.03 -12.54
CA ARG A 65 16.12 -4.44 -13.94
C ARG A 65 16.49 -5.89 -14.18
N THR A 66 17.64 -6.33 -13.69
CA THR A 66 18.09 -7.72 -13.83
C THR A 66 17.13 -8.68 -13.15
N MET A 67 16.70 -8.39 -11.93
CA MET A 67 15.76 -9.23 -11.19
C MET A 67 14.38 -9.27 -11.86
N LEU A 68 13.87 -8.10 -12.26
CA LEU A 68 12.60 -8.00 -12.99
C LEU A 68 12.64 -8.82 -14.28
N LYS A 69 13.69 -8.67 -15.07
CA LYS A 69 13.86 -9.43 -16.32
C LYS A 69 13.83 -10.94 -16.08
N ARG A 70 14.50 -11.45 -15.05
CA ARG A 70 14.48 -12.86 -14.69
C ARG A 70 13.06 -13.36 -14.38
N ILE A 71 12.26 -12.56 -13.64
CA ILE A 71 10.86 -12.89 -13.35
C ILE A 71 10.03 -12.92 -14.64
N VAL A 72 10.14 -11.87 -15.46
CA VAL A 72 9.40 -11.77 -16.74
C VAL A 72 9.77 -12.92 -17.68
N ASP A 73 11.06 -13.22 -17.84
CA ASP A 73 11.54 -14.31 -18.72
C ASP A 73 11.07 -15.70 -18.23
N SER A 74 10.84 -15.84 -16.91
CA SER A 74 10.37 -17.09 -16.31
C SER A 74 8.85 -17.29 -16.38
N GLN A 75 8.10 -16.29 -16.81
CA GLN A 75 6.65 -16.37 -16.86
C GLN A 75 6.21 -17.49 -17.81
N GLU A 76 5.33 -18.35 -17.33
CA GLU A 76 4.79 -19.44 -18.13
C GLU A 76 3.98 -18.91 -19.33
N GLU A 77 3.83 -19.73 -20.36
CA GLU A 77 2.96 -19.44 -21.49
C GLU A 77 1.51 -19.19 -21.04
N SER A 78 1.07 -19.92 -20.00
CA SER A 78 -0.23 -19.73 -19.34
C SER A 78 -0.44 -18.34 -18.74
N GLY A 79 0.64 -17.61 -18.44
CA GLY A 79 0.66 -16.33 -17.75
C GLY A 79 1.03 -16.41 -16.27
N TYR A 80 1.10 -17.60 -15.68
CA TYR A 80 1.47 -17.76 -14.27
C TYR A 80 2.94 -17.39 -14.01
N VAL A 81 3.21 -16.75 -12.87
CA VAL A 81 4.55 -16.25 -12.50
C VAL A 81 4.88 -16.47 -11.01
N GLY A 82 4.03 -17.21 -10.29
CA GLY A 82 4.24 -17.54 -8.87
C GLY A 82 5.25 -18.68 -8.65
N ALA A 83 5.45 -19.04 -7.39
CA ALA A 83 6.42 -20.05 -6.96
C ALA A 83 5.91 -21.50 -7.05
N THR A 84 4.59 -21.69 -7.16
CA THR A 84 3.96 -23.02 -7.10
C THR A 84 4.25 -23.84 -8.34
N SER A 85 4.71 -25.07 -8.15
CA SER A 85 5.00 -26.02 -9.21
C SER A 85 3.79 -26.24 -10.11
N LYS A 86 4.06 -26.42 -11.43
CA LYS A 86 3.00 -26.72 -12.40
C LYS A 86 2.27 -28.03 -12.09
N ASP A 87 2.97 -29.04 -11.60
CA ASP A 87 2.39 -30.35 -11.26
C ASP A 87 1.52 -30.30 -10.00
N TYR A 88 1.64 -29.24 -9.23
CA TYR A 88 0.82 -28.98 -8.04
C TYR A 88 -0.41 -28.13 -8.32
N ARG A 89 -0.56 -27.62 -9.54
CA ARG A 89 -1.71 -26.84 -10.04
C ARG A 89 -2.50 -27.66 -11.05
N SER A 90 -3.81 -27.44 -11.10
CA SER A 90 -4.73 -28.04 -12.11
C SER A 90 -5.74 -26.98 -12.56
N ASP A 91 -6.59 -27.34 -13.53
CA ASP A 91 -7.67 -26.42 -13.96
C ASP A 91 -8.71 -26.18 -12.85
N GLU A 92 -8.91 -27.15 -11.95
CA GLU A 92 -9.78 -27.01 -10.77
C GLU A 92 -9.08 -26.25 -9.64
N ARG A 93 -7.76 -26.23 -9.62
CA ARG A 93 -6.92 -25.60 -8.60
C ARG A 93 -5.74 -24.88 -9.27
N PRO A 94 -6.03 -23.78 -9.99
CA PRO A 94 -5.00 -23.07 -10.77
C PRO A 94 -4.01 -22.28 -9.90
N VAL A 95 -4.37 -22.01 -8.65
CA VAL A 95 -3.55 -21.32 -7.65
C VAL A 95 -3.54 -22.09 -6.34
N ARG A 96 -2.54 -21.88 -5.52
CA ARG A 96 -2.39 -22.56 -4.23
C ARG A 96 -2.04 -21.58 -3.12
N GLY A 97 -2.40 -21.97 -1.90
CA GLY A 97 -2.03 -21.23 -0.70
C GLY A 97 -2.27 -19.74 -0.82
N MET A 98 -1.21 -18.98 -0.61
CA MET A 98 -1.23 -17.53 -0.63
C MET A 98 -0.83 -16.90 -1.98
N ASP A 99 -0.87 -17.66 -3.08
CA ASP A 99 -0.47 -17.18 -4.41
C ASP A 99 -1.07 -15.80 -4.75
N ALA A 100 -2.35 -15.58 -4.45
CA ALA A 100 -3.01 -14.31 -4.77
C ALA A 100 -2.44 -13.12 -3.96
N TYR A 101 -2.15 -13.33 -2.68
CA TYR A 101 -1.49 -12.32 -1.85
C TYR A 101 -0.08 -12.02 -2.35
N GLU A 102 0.70 -13.05 -2.63
CA GLU A 102 2.08 -12.92 -3.09
C GLU A 102 2.13 -12.22 -4.45
N LEU A 103 1.27 -12.63 -5.38
CA LEU A 103 1.20 -12.07 -6.73
C LEU A 103 0.58 -10.66 -6.79
N TYR A 104 -0.17 -10.24 -5.78
CA TYR A 104 -0.62 -8.85 -5.65
C TYR A 104 0.56 -7.87 -5.77
N PHE A 105 1.65 -8.13 -5.07
CA PHE A 105 2.83 -7.27 -5.10
C PHE A 105 3.62 -7.38 -6.41
N VAL A 106 3.57 -8.52 -7.06
CA VAL A 106 4.17 -8.71 -8.39
C VAL A 106 3.42 -7.91 -9.45
N PHE A 107 2.08 -7.91 -9.40
CA PHE A 107 1.26 -7.04 -10.25
C PHE A 107 1.62 -5.57 -10.07
N HIS A 108 1.67 -5.11 -8.82
CA HIS A 108 2.03 -3.73 -8.53
C HIS A 108 3.43 -3.39 -9.03
N ALA A 109 4.40 -4.26 -8.83
CA ALA A 109 5.76 -4.06 -9.34
C ALA A 109 5.78 -3.92 -10.87
N PHE A 110 5.11 -4.81 -11.59
CA PHE A 110 5.05 -4.76 -13.06
C PHE A 110 4.41 -3.45 -13.55
N ILE A 111 3.28 -3.05 -12.98
CA ILE A 111 2.56 -1.84 -13.39
C ILE A 111 3.36 -0.59 -13.01
N THR A 112 3.92 -0.51 -11.80
CA THR A 112 4.74 0.63 -11.36
C THR A 112 5.97 0.80 -12.25
N VAL A 113 6.67 -0.30 -12.58
CA VAL A 113 7.82 -0.20 -13.49
C VAL A 113 7.41 0.31 -14.86
N TYR A 114 6.28 -0.13 -15.40
CA TYR A 114 5.77 0.41 -16.67
C TYR A 114 5.43 1.90 -16.58
N GLU A 115 4.72 2.32 -15.55
CA GLU A 115 4.32 3.73 -15.36
C GLU A 115 5.55 4.65 -15.21
N GLU A 116 6.58 4.21 -14.49
CA GLU A 116 7.78 5.00 -14.23
C GLU A 116 8.79 5.01 -15.39
N THR A 117 8.82 3.94 -16.20
CA THR A 117 9.89 3.75 -17.19
C THR A 117 9.40 3.56 -18.62
N GLY A 118 8.13 3.27 -18.84
CA GLY A 118 7.56 2.88 -20.12
C GLY A 118 7.91 1.44 -20.56
N ASP A 119 8.39 0.59 -19.65
CA ASP A 119 8.78 -0.79 -19.96
C ASP A 119 7.57 -1.65 -20.37
N LYS A 120 7.44 -1.87 -21.67
CA LYS A 120 6.34 -2.65 -22.26
C LYS A 120 6.41 -4.13 -21.92
N ALA A 121 7.57 -4.67 -21.57
CA ALA A 121 7.68 -6.08 -21.17
C ALA A 121 7.02 -6.32 -19.82
N SER A 122 7.20 -5.39 -18.88
CA SER A 122 6.53 -5.41 -17.58
C SER A 122 5.01 -5.30 -17.73
N LEU A 123 4.51 -4.40 -18.58
CA LEU A 123 3.06 -4.31 -18.84
C LEU A 123 2.52 -5.61 -19.45
N ALA A 124 3.20 -6.17 -20.45
CA ALA A 124 2.78 -7.42 -21.07
C ALA A 124 2.77 -8.58 -20.06
N ALA A 125 3.72 -8.62 -19.13
CA ALA A 125 3.76 -9.63 -18.07
C ALA A 125 2.57 -9.46 -17.11
N ALA A 126 2.23 -8.22 -16.73
CA ALA A 126 1.05 -7.94 -15.91
C ALA A 126 -0.25 -8.38 -16.62
N GLU A 127 -0.38 -8.09 -17.91
CA GLU A 127 -1.54 -8.50 -18.70
C GLU A 127 -1.69 -10.04 -18.78
N LYS A 128 -0.60 -10.75 -19.05
CA LYS A 128 -0.61 -12.21 -19.06
C LYS A 128 -1.00 -12.81 -17.72
N LEU A 129 -0.48 -12.25 -16.62
CA LEU A 129 -0.84 -12.68 -15.27
C LEU A 129 -2.32 -12.42 -14.97
N ALA A 130 -2.86 -11.27 -15.35
CA ALA A 130 -4.27 -10.97 -15.22
C ALA A 130 -5.12 -11.95 -16.05
N ASP A 131 -4.74 -12.20 -17.29
CA ASP A 131 -5.45 -13.13 -18.17
C ASP A 131 -5.44 -14.56 -17.62
N TYR A 132 -4.39 -14.97 -16.91
CA TYR A 132 -4.36 -16.22 -16.17
C TYR A 132 -5.49 -16.31 -15.13
N TYR A 133 -5.64 -15.26 -14.30
CA TYR A 133 -6.74 -15.22 -13.31
C TYR A 133 -8.11 -15.16 -13.97
N LEU A 134 -8.27 -14.34 -14.98
CA LEU A 134 -9.54 -14.21 -15.73
C LEU A 134 -9.93 -15.51 -16.45
N LYS A 135 -8.97 -16.35 -16.82
CA LYS A 135 -9.24 -17.65 -17.43
C LYS A 135 -9.97 -18.58 -16.46
N TYR A 136 -9.52 -18.61 -15.21
CA TYR A 136 -10.00 -19.60 -14.23
C TYR A 136 -11.11 -19.07 -13.32
N PHE A 137 -11.07 -17.82 -12.96
CA PHE A 137 -12.01 -17.18 -12.02
C PHE A 137 -12.92 -16.17 -12.71
N GLY A 138 -14.23 -16.29 -12.46
CA GLY A 138 -15.20 -15.41 -13.08
C GLY A 138 -16.61 -16.01 -13.13
N PRO A 139 -17.57 -15.29 -13.72
CA PRO A 139 -18.93 -15.81 -13.90
C PRO A 139 -18.94 -17.12 -14.68
N GLY A 140 -19.55 -18.17 -14.08
CA GLY A 140 -19.63 -19.50 -14.70
C GLY A 140 -18.31 -20.29 -14.70
N LYS A 141 -17.31 -19.85 -13.92
CA LYS A 141 -16.02 -20.49 -13.71
C LYS A 141 -15.87 -20.81 -12.23
N LEU A 142 -14.61 -20.93 -11.74
CA LEU A 142 -14.36 -21.05 -10.31
C LEU A 142 -14.86 -19.79 -9.59
N GLU A 143 -15.70 -19.99 -8.57
CA GLU A 143 -16.32 -18.95 -7.76
C GLU A 143 -15.82 -18.98 -6.31
N PHE A 144 -14.75 -19.69 -6.03
CA PHE A 144 -14.09 -19.73 -4.73
C PHE A 144 -12.59 -19.75 -4.91
N TRP A 145 -11.87 -19.34 -3.86
CA TRP A 145 -10.40 -19.43 -3.82
C TRP A 145 -9.95 -20.74 -3.19
N PRO A 146 -8.88 -21.39 -3.65
CA PRO A 146 -8.42 -22.66 -3.08
C PRO A 146 -8.03 -22.61 -1.61
N SER A 147 -7.68 -21.43 -1.11
CA SER A 147 -7.41 -21.15 0.31
C SER A 147 -8.67 -20.90 1.14
N ASP A 148 -9.86 -20.90 0.53
CA ASP A 148 -11.11 -20.76 1.26
C ASP A 148 -11.31 -21.92 2.24
N LEU A 149 -11.82 -21.62 3.44
CA LEU A 149 -12.18 -22.60 4.46
C LEU A 149 -13.20 -23.64 4.00
N ARG A 150 -13.95 -23.35 2.95
CA ARG A 150 -14.87 -24.30 2.30
C ARG A 150 -14.16 -25.35 1.45
N ASP A 151 -12.90 -25.12 1.08
CA ASP A 151 -12.10 -26.09 0.37
C ASP A 151 -11.81 -27.31 1.28
N PRO A 152 -12.30 -28.53 0.96
CA PRO A 152 -12.14 -29.69 1.83
C PRO A 152 -10.67 -30.05 2.10
N GLU A 153 -9.75 -29.72 1.17
CA GLU A 153 -8.31 -29.98 1.35
C GLU A 153 -7.67 -29.03 2.37
N ASN A 154 -8.13 -27.79 2.43
CA ASN A 154 -7.56 -26.76 3.30
C ASN A 154 -8.31 -26.59 4.61
N ARG A 155 -9.56 -27.04 4.68
CA ARG A 155 -10.47 -26.78 5.80
C ARG A 155 -9.90 -27.15 7.17
N HIS A 156 -9.35 -28.34 7.30
CA HIS A 156 -8.77 -28.80 8.56
C HIS A 156 -7.42 -28.12 8.85
N LYS A 157 -6.61 -27.85 7.82
CA LYS A 157 -5.31 -27.16 7.99
C LYS A 157 -5.53 -25.70 8.37
N SER A 158 -6.53 -25.07 7.78
CA SER A 158 -6.89 -23.69 8.11
C SER A 158 -7.37 -23.59 9.56
N ILE A 159 -8.22 -24.50 10.03
CA ILE A 159 -8.71 -24.51 11.41
C ILE A 159 -7.55 -24.72 12.38
N ASP A 160 -6.61 -25.61 12.11
CA ASP A 160 -5.46 -25.87 12.97
C ASP A 160 -4.46 -24.69 12.94
N ALA A 161 -4.19 -24.10 11.77
CA ALA A 161 -3.39 -22.89 11.66
C ALA A 161 -4.05 -21.70 12.40
N LEU A 162 -5.37 -21.58 12.31
CA LEU A 162 -6.16 -20.56 12.97
C LEU A 162 -6.13 -20.70 14.49
N SER A 163 -6.11 -21.93 15.04
CA SER A 163 -5.96 -22.16 16.47
C SER A 163 -4.58 -21.73 17.00
N GLN A 164 -3.54 -21.81 16.17
CA GLN A 164 -2.19 -21.34 16.51
C GLN A 164 -2.07 -19.81 16.48
N PHE A 165 -2.88 -19.12 15.68
CA PHE A 165 -2.96 -17.66 15.61
C PHE A 165 -4.13 -17.09 16.43
N ALA A 166 -4.45 -17.70 17.56
CA ALA A 166 -5.44 -17.23 18.53
C ALA A 166 -6.89 -17.10 18.01
N GLY A 167 -7.32 -18.01 17.13
CA GLY A 167 -8.71 -18.05 16.67
C GLY A 167 -9.07 -16.97 15.63
N HIS A 168 -8.12 -16.28 15.06
CA HIS A 168 -8.31 -15.18 14.11
C HIS A 168 -8.44 -15.69 12.68
N GLY A 169 -9.44 -16.46 12.42
CA GLY A 169 -9.54 -17.20 11.23
C GLY A 169 -10.15 -16.46 10.08
N VAL A 170 -9.45 -15.90 9.17
CA VAL A 170 -9.88 -15.73 7.78
C VAL A 170 -8.91 -14.91 6.95
N HIS A 171 -7.68 -15.01 7.30
CA HIS A 171 -6.59 -14.46 6.54
C HIS A 171 -6.67 -14.93 5.07
N TYR A 172 -6.92 -16.19 4.86
CA TYR A 172 -6.79 -16.82 3.53
C TYR A 172 -7.98 -16.62 2.58
N SER A 173 -9.19 -16.50 3.07
CA SER A 173 -10.36 -16.42 2.19
C SER A 173 -10.52 -15.07 1.46
N TRP A 174 -9.91 -14.01 1.97
CA TRP A 174 -9.94 -12.68 1.33
C TRP A 174 -8.75 -12.41 0.43
N GLU A 175 -7.75 -13.25 0.40
CA GLU A 175 -6.55 -13.02 -0.38
C GLU A 175 -6.81 -13.07 -1.88
N GLY A 176 -7.71 -13.92 -2.31
CA GLY A 176 -8.11 -13.95 -3.71
C GLY A 176 -8.78 -12.67 -4.20
N THR A 177 -9.50 -12.00 -3.32
CA THR A 177 -10.21 -10.76 -3.66
C THR A 177 -9.28 -9.56 -3.78
N LEU A 178 -8.07 -9.60 -3.20
CA LEU A 178 -7.07 -8.53 -3.27
C LEU A 178 -6.71 -8.15 -4.69
N LEU A 179 -6.72 -9.12 -5.62
CA LEU A 179 -6.37 -8.89 -7.02
C LEU A 179 -7.32 -7.95 -7.75
N CYS A 180 -8.48 -7.63 -7.14
CA CYS A 180 -9.38 -6.59 -7.64
C CYS A 180 -8.63 -5.25 -7.83
N ASP A 181 -7.78 -4.85 -6.89
CA ASP A 181 -7.03 -3.60 -6.97
C ASP A 181 -6.03 -3.57 -8.14
N PRO A 182 -5.02 -4.45 -8.24
CA PRO A 182 -4.05 -4.37 -9.31
C PRO A 182 -4.65 -4.66 -10.70
N ILE A 183 -5.69 -5.50 -10.80
CA ILE A 183 -6.36 -5.76 -12.09
C ILE A 183 -7.20 -4.55 -12.51
N ALA A 184 -7.86 -3.85 -11.59
CA ALA A 184 -8.51 -2.56 -11.89
C ALA A 184 -7.47 -1.48 -12.28
N ARG A 185 -6.29 -1.44 -11.64
CA ARG A 185 -5.17 -0.57 -12.05
C ARG A 185 -4.70 -0.89 -13.47
N LEU A 186 -4.68 -2.15 -13.83
CA LEU A 186 -4.34 -2.57 -15.20
C LEU A 186 -5.38 -2.08 -16.22
N TYR A 187 -6.67 -2.00 -15.85
CA TYR A 187 -7.67 -1.32 -16.68
C TYR A 187 -7.35 0.15 -16.87
N GLU A 188 -6.99 0.89 -15.83
CA GLU A 188 -6.64 2.32 -15.94
C GLU A 188 -5.48 2.56 -16.91
N VAL A 189 -4.51 1.65 -16.91
CA VAL A 189 -3.31 1.75 -17.76
C VAL A 189 -3.58 1.32 -19.21
N THR A 190 -4.45 0.32 -19.42
CA THR A 190 -4.62 -0.33 -20.74
C THR A 190 -5.94 0.01 -21.44
N GLY A 191 -6.96 0.45 -20.69
CA GLY A 191 -8.32 0.65 -21.19
C GLY A 191 -9.07 -0.66 -21.52
N LYS A 192 -8.50 -1.84 -21.25
CA LYS A 192 -9.10 -3.14 -21.61
C LYS A 192 -10.24 -3.51 -20.65
N LYS A 193 -11.47 -3.36 -21.13
CA LYS A 193 -12.71 -3.52 -20.34
C LYS A 193 -12.81 -4.84 -19.58
N LYS A 194 -12.23 -5.93 -20.08
CA LYS A 194 -12.24 -7.24 -19.39
C LYS A 194 -11.68 -7.17 -17.97
N TYR A 195 -10.69 -6.32 -17.71
CA TYR A 195 -10.08 -6.13 -16.39
C TYR A 195 -11.02 -5.39 -15.44
N LEU A 196 -11.71 -4.37 -15.93
CA LEU A 196 -12.74 -3.67 -15.16
C LEU A 196 -13.92 -4.60 -14.82
N ASP A 197 -14.44 -5.32 -15.84
CA ASP A 197 -15.59 -6.22 -15.65
C ASP A 197 -15.29 -7.31 -14.61
N TRP A 198 -14.07 -7.86 -14.64
CA TRP A 198 -13.62 -8.86 -13.67
C TRP A 198 -13.51 -8.26 -12.26
N SER A 199 -12.90 -7.09 -12.11
CA SER A 199 -12.75 -6.43 -10.81
C SER A 199 -14.12 -6.06 -10.19
N LEU A 200 -15.07 -5.59 -11.00
CA LEU A 200 -16.45 -5.33 -10.56
C LEU A 200 -17.14 -6.61 -10.11
N TRP A 201 -16.95 -7.71 -10.84
CA TRP A 201 -17.50 -8.99 -10.46
C TRP A 201 -16.93 -9.49 -9.13
N VAL A 202 -15.61 -9.35 -8.89
CA VAL A 202 -14.98 -9.70 -7.61
C VAL A 202 -15.62 -8.93 -6.47
N VAL A 203 -15.73 -7.61 -6.57
CA VAL A 203 -16.30 -6.77 -5.52
C VAL A 203 -17.79 -7.09 -5.29
N GLY A 204 -18.54 -7.32 -6.34
CA GLY A 204 -19.95 -7.70 -6.25
C GLY A 204 -20.20 -9.06 -5.58
N ASN A 205 -19.17 -9.91 -5.45
CA ASN A 205 -19.25 -11.25 -4.87
C ASN A 205 -18.28 -11.46 -3.70
N ILE A 206 -17.70 -10.41 -3.16
CA ILE A 206 -16.59 -10.51 -2.20
C ILE A 206 -16.96 -11.29 -0.94
N ASP A 207 -18.15 -11.10 -0.39
CA ASP A 207 -18.63 -11.84 0.77
C ASP A 207 -18.96 -13.30 0.43
N LYS A 208 -19.48 -13.56 -0.76
CA LYS A 208 -19.71 -14.91 -1.26
C LYS A 208 -18.39 -15.69 -1.38
N TRP A 209 -17.34 -15.04 -1.84
CA TRP A 209 -16.03 -15.64 -2.01
C TRP A 209 -15.33 -15.88 -0.67
N SER A 210 -15.37 -14.89 0.21
CA SER A 210 -14.81 -15.02 1.54
C SER A 210 -15.61 -15.99 2.42
N GLY A 211 -16.90 -16.19 2.14
CA GLY A 211 -17.82 -16.93 2.98
C GLY A 211 -18.28 -16.16 4.23
N TRP A 212 -17.97 -14.85 4.28
CA TRP A 212 -18.26 -13.95 5.41
C TRP A 212 -18.98 -12.70 4.92
N ASP A 213 -19.68 -12.00 5.80
CA ASP A 213 -20.51 -10.82 5.48
C ASP A 213 -19.84 -9.48 5.84
N ALA A 214 -18.53 -9.50 6.06
CA ALA A 214 -17.80 -8.32 6.55
C ALA A 214 -17.93 -7.10 5.63
N PHE A 215 -17.85 -7.30 4.32
CA PHE A 215 -17.91 -6.19 3.36
C PHE A 215 -19.35 -5.67 3.13
N SER A 216 -20.39 -6.53 3.23
CA SER A 216 -21.77 -6.07 3.22
C SER A 216 -22.08 -5.23 4.46
N ARG A 217 -21.51 -5.58 5.60
CA ARG A 217 -21.71 -4.85 6.88
C ARG A 217 -20.97 -3.51 6.98
N LEU A 218 -20.15 -3.17 6.00
CA LEU A 218 -19.48 -1.86 5.95
C LEU A 218 -20.47 -0.69 5.84
N ASP A 219 -21.68 -0.91 5.33
CA ASP A 219 -22.71 0.13 5.38
C ASP A 219 -23.08 0.50 6.83
N SER A 220 -23.19 -0.49 7.71
CA SER A 220 -23.42 -0.27 9.14
C SER A 220 -22.23 0.41 9.83
N VAL A 221 -21.01 0.14 9.37
CA VAL A 221 -19.82 0.86 9.86
C VAL A 221 -19.87 2.32 9.40
N ALA A 222 -20.21 2.57 8.16
CA ALA A 222 -20.32 3.92 7.61
C ALA A 222 -21.46 4.73 8.24
N ASP A 223 -22.52 4.08 8.74
CA ASP A 223 -23.60 4.71 9.48
C ASP A 223 -23.29 4.91 10.98
N GLY A 224 -22.13 4.42 11.44
CA GLY A 224 -21.72 4.50 12.85
C GLY A 224 -22.50 3.55 13.79
N THR A 225 -23.29 2.62 13.26
CA THR A 225 -24.07 1.64 14.05
C THR A 225 -23.24 0.40 14.41
N LEU A 226 -22.10 0.20 13.75
CA LEU A 226 -21.17 -0.89 13.96
C LEU A 226 -19.73 -0.37 13.93
N GLY A 227 -18.83 -0.94 14.72
CA GLY A 227 -17.39 -0.70 14.59
C GLY A 227 -16.71 -1.81 13.78
N VAL A 228 -15.59 -1.51 13.15
CA VAL A 228 -14.79 -2.52 12.42
C VAL A 228 -14.35 -3.68 13.32
N ASP A 229 -14.16 -3.42 14.63
CA ASP A 229 -13.84 -4.43 15.66
C ASP A 229 -15.01 -5.40 15.96
N LYS A 230 -16.19 -5.16 15.42
CA LYS A 230 -17.38 -6.02 15.55
C LYS A 230 -17.70 -6.77 14.26
N LEU A 231 -16.93 -6.59 13.21
CA LEU A 231 -17.03 -7.42 12.02
C LEU A 231 -16.55 -8.84 12.38
N GLN A 232 -17.27 -9.85 11.93
CA GLN A 232 -16.95 -11.25 12.21
C GLN A 232 -16.72 -12.00 10.91
N PRO A 233 -15.70 -12.83 10.89
CA PRO A 233 -14.64 -12.98 11.90
C PRO A 233 -13.81 -11.71 12.01
N TYR A 234 -12.96 -11.58 13.01
CA TYR A 234 -12.07 -10.44 13.14
C TYR A 234 -11.25 -10.25 11.87
N VAL A 235 -11.37 -9.06 11.28
CA VAL A 235 -10.77 -8.81 9.99
C VAL A 235 -9.26 -8.58 10.11
N HIS A 236 -8.48 -9.29 9.32
CA HIS A 236 -7.06 -9.05 9.19
C HIS A 236 -6.81 -7.67 8.59
N SER A 237 -6.21 -6.76 9.35
CA SER A 237 -6.15 -5.33 9.05
C SER A 237 -5.50 -5.03 7.70
N HIS A 238 -4.38 -5.68 7.41
CA HIS A 238 -3.62 -5.46 6.18
C HIS A 238 -4.42 -5.85 4.93
N THR A 239 -4.91 -7.09 4.85
CA THR A 239 -5.66 -7.58 3.68
C THR A 239 -7.01 -6.89 3.52
N PHE A 240 -7.64 -6.48 4.63
CA PHE A 240 -8.87 -5.72 4.62
C PHE A 240 -8.68 -4.34 3.97
N GLN A 241 -7.63 -3.63 4.37
CA GLN A 241 -7.24 -2.34 3.76
C GLN A 241 -6.87 -2.47 2.28
N MET A 242 -6.21 -3.57 1.89
CA MET A 242 -5.87 -3.83 0.48
C MET A 242 -7.12 -4.00 -0.37
N ASN A 243 -8.15 -4.69 0.12
CA ASN A 243 -9.46 -4.76 -0.56
C ASN A 243 -10.11 -3.37 -0.70
N PHE A 244 -9.97 -2.50 0.31
CA PHE A 244 -10.46 -1.11 0.23
C PHE A 244 -9.78 -0.31 -0.86
N MET A 245 -8.49 -0.54 -1.13
CA MET A 245 -7.83 0.10 -2.27
C MET A 245 -8.48 -0.27 -3.60
N GLY A 246 -8.89 -1.53 -3.77
CA GLY A 246 -9.68 -1.97 -4.91
C GLY A 246 -11.03 -1.24 -5.02
N PHE A 247 -11.74 -1.07 -3.90
CA PHE A 247 -13.02 -0.32 -3.85
C PHE A 247 -12.83 1.14 -4.27
N LEU A 248 -11.81 1.82 -3.74
CA LEU A 248 -11.54 3.22 -4.10
C LEU A 248 -11.14 3.37 -5.57
N ARG A 249 -10.37 2.42 -6.11
CA ARG A 249 -10.01 2.42 -7.52
C ARG A 249 -11.23 2.25 -8.41
N LEU A 250 -12.11 1.32 -8.08
CA LEU A 250 -13.36 1.14 -8.80
C LEU A 250 -14.29 2.35 -8.68
N TYR A 251 -14.35 2.99 -7.50
CA TYR A 251 -15.07 4.27 -7.35
C TYR A 251 -14.50 5.34 -8.29
N ARG A 252 -13.19 5.49 -8.38
CA ARG A 252 -12.54 6.45 -9.28
C ARG A 252 -12.88 6.19 -10.75
N ILE A 253 -12.99 4.92 -11.13
CA ILE A 253 -13.28 4.52 -12.52
C ILE A 253 -14.79 4.68 -12.83
N THR A 254 -15.67 4.25 -11.94
CA THR A 254 -17.10 4.11 -12.20
C THR A 254 -17.96 5.24 -11.64
N GLY A 255 -17.49 5.95 -10.62
CA GLY A 255 -18.28 6.92 -9.88
C GLY A 255 -19.25 6.31 -8.87
N ASP A 256 -19.17 4.99 -8.59
CA ASP A 256 -20.05 4.33 -7.61
C ASP A 256 -19.75 4.79 -6.18
N LYS A 257 -20.57 5.73 -5.72
CA LYS A 257 -20.44 6.35 -4.39
C LYS A 257 -20.61 5.37 -3.23
N SER A 258 -21.25 4.22 -3.45
CA SER A 258 -21.43 3.21 -2.40
C SER A 258 -20.08 2.63 -1.96
N LEU A 259 -19.16 2.39 -2.91
CA LEU A 259 -17.82 1.90 -2.65
C LEU A 259 -17.00 2.91 -1.84
N PHE A 260 -17.06 4.19 -2.23
CA PHE A 260 -16.39 5.27 -1.48
C PHE A 260 -16.94 5.40 -0.06
N ARG A 261 -18.28 5.42 0.11
CA ARG A 261 -18.93 5.57 1.40
C ARG A 261 -18.50 4.47 2.39
N LYS A 262 -18.50 3.21 1.94
CA LYS A 262 -18.04 2.07 2.75
C LYS A 262 -16.61 2.25 3.25
N VAL A 263 -15.70 2.64 2.37
CA VAL A 263 -14.29 2.79 2.71
C VAL A 263 -14.04 4.03 3.57
N ALA A 264 -14.63 5.18 3.23
CA ALA A 264 -14.48 6.40 4.02
C ALA A 264 -15.05 6.23 5.43
N GLY A 265 -16.21 5.57 5.58
CA GLY A 265 -16.78 5.27 6.89
C GLY A 265 -15.93 4.31 7.72
N ALA A 266 -15.39 3.26 7.09
CA ALA A 266 -14.46 2.35 7.75
C ALA A 266 -13.16 3.07 8.14
N TRP A 267 -12.63 3.96 7.30
CA TRP A 267 -11.45 4.77 7.61
C TRP A 267 -11.70 5.69 8.83
N ASP A 268 -12.86 6.35 8.88
CA ASP A 268 -13.23 7.22 10.01
C ASP A 268 -13.35 6.40 11.32
N ASP A 269 -13.97 5.21 11.28
CA ASP A 269 -14.05 4.31 12.45
C ASP A 269 -12.66 3.83 12.89
N ILE A 270 -11.82 3.39 11.95
CA ILE A 270 -10.46 2.95 12.26
C ILE A 270 -9.65 4.11 12.86
N CYS A 271 -9.72 5.31 12.26
CA CYS A 271 -9.01 6.49 12.75
C CYS A 271 -9.44 6.87 14.17
N ASN A 272 -10.72 6.80 14.47
CA ASN A 272 -11.27 7.21 15.76
C ASN A 272 -11.13 6.15 16.86
N ARG A 273 -11.15 4.87 16.51
CA ARG A 273 -11.28 3.77 17.48
C ARG A 273 -10.09 2.79 17.49
N GLN A 274 -9.44 2.56 16.35
CA GLN A 274 -8.38 1.55 16.20
C GLN A 274 -6.98 2.14 16.16
N MET A 275 -6.85 3.38 15.71
CA MET A 275 -5.55 4.03 15.54
C MET A 275 -4.88 4.30 16.89
N TYR A 276 -3.59 4.00 16.95
CA TYR A 276 -2.71 4.36 18.06
C TYR A 276 -2.24 5.80 17.98
N ILE A 277 -1.71 6.33 19.07
CA ILE A 277 -1.15 7.69 19.13
C ILE A 277 -0.05 7.90 18.09
N THR A 278 0.66 6.83 17.72
CA THR A 278 1.69 6.83 16.68
C THR A 278 1.14 6.91 15.25
N GLY A 279 -0.16 6.81 15.07
CA GLY A 279 -0.82 6.76 13.77
C GLY A 279 -0.95 5.35 13.18
N GLY A 280 -0.27 4.36 13.74
CA GLY A 280 -0.38 2.98 13.30
C GLY A 280 -1.64 2.28 13.82
N VAL A 281 -1.96 1.14 13.23
CA VAL A 281 -3.18 0.37 13.51
C VAL A 281 -2.84 -1.10 13.73
N SER A 282 -3.77 -1.87 14.22
CA SER A 282 -3.77 -3.32 14.44
C SER A 282 -3.34 -3.81 15.83
N VAL A 283 -3.99 -4.86 16.25
CA VAL A 283 -3.65 -5.69 17.39
C VAL A 283 -3.59 -7.13 16.90
N ALA A 284 -2.47 -7.82 17.09
CA ALA A 284 -2.25 -9.16 16.55
C ALA A 284 -2.73 -9.27 15.08
N GLU A 285 -2.36 -8.27 14.26
CA GLU A 285 -2.70 -8.14 12.83
C GLU A 285 -4.18 -7.84 12.51
N HIS A 286 -5.04 -7.69 13.51
CA HIS A 286 -6.49 -7.57 13.34
C HIS A 286 -7.07 -6.28 13.95
N TYR A 287 -8.34 -6.02 13.65
CA TYR A 287 -9.18 -5.03 14.31
C TYR A 287 -10.07 -5.74 15.33
N GLU A 288 -9.56 -5.91 16.56
CA GLU A 288 -10.25 -6.67 17.61
C GLU A 288 -10.74 -5.79 18.78
N HIS A 289 -10.12 -4.65 18.95
CA HIS A 289 -10.35 -3.77 20.09
C HIS A 289 -10.87 -2.42 19.65
N GLY A 290 -11.78 -1.86 20.40
CA GLY A 290 -12.24 -0.49 20.20
C GLY A 290 -11.27 0.55 20.78
N TYR A 291 -11.78 1.43 21.64
CA TYR A 291 -10.98 2.52 22.22
C TYR A 291 -9.88 2.04 23.18
N VAL A 292 -10.11 0.93 23.88
CA VAL A 292 -9.13 0.37 24.82
C VAL A 292 -8.36 -0.74 24.13
N LYS A 293 -7.08 -0.50 23.88
CA LYS A 293 -6.17 -1.39 23.16
C LYS A 293 -4.94 -1.70 24.00
N PRO A 294 -4.34 -2.90 23.85
CA PRO A 294 -3.02 -3.17 24.40
C PRO A 294 -1.98 -2.23 23.79
N VAL A 295 -1.00 -1.80 24.57
CA VAL A 295 0.05 -0.85 24.14
C VAL A 295 1.44 -1.49 24.09
N SER A 296 1.51 -2.79 24.32
CA SER A 296 2.72 -3.62 24.28
C SER A 296 2.43 -4.96 23.60
N GLY A 297 3.46 -5.70 23.25
CA GLY A 297 3.35 -6.99 22.56
C GLY A 297 3.11 -6.84 21.06
N ASN A 298 2.34 -7.74 20.49
CA ASN A 298 2.11 -7.82 19.03
C ASN A 298 1.07 -6.79 18.57
N VAL A 299 1.44 -5.51 18.65
CA VAL A 299 0.58 -4.40 18.22
C VAL A 299 1.29 -3.52 17.22
N VAL A 300 0.53 -2.88 16.37
CA VAL A 300 0.96 -1.97 15.31
C VAL A 300 1.92 -2.68 14.34
N GLU A 301 1.32 -3.52 13.52
CA GLU A 301 2.01 -4.30 12.48
C GLU A 301 2.48 -3.41 11.33
N THR A 302 3.68 -3.69 10.81
CA THR A 302 4.25 -2.89 9.70
C THR A 302 3.53 -3.12 8.37
N CYS A 303 3.01 -4.32 8.08
CA CYS A 303 2.18 -4.53 6.87
C CYS A 303 0.89 -3.72 6.93
N ALA A 304 0.20 -3.74 8.06
CA ALA A 304 -0.99 -2.92 8.28
C ALA A 304 -0.68 -1.41 8.15
N THR A 305 0.50 -0.99 8.62
CA THR A 305 0.98 0.39 8.47
C THR A 305 1.15 0.78 7.00
N MET A 306 1.75 -0.09 6.20
CA MET A 306 1.93 0.15 4.77
C MET A 306 0.58 0.32 4.05
N SER A 307 -0.33 -0.62 4.21
CA SER A 307 -1.64 -0.54 3.55
C SER A 307 -2.49 0.62 4.08
N TRP A 308 -2.39 0.95 5.38
CA TRP A 308 -3.04 2.11 5.97
C TRP A 308 -2.56 3.43 5.34
N MET A 309 -1.25 3.57 5.15
CA MET A 309 -0.67 4.74 4.48
C MET A 309 -1.16 4.87 3.04
N GLN A 310 -1.12 3.78 2.27
CA GLN A 310 -1.54 3.79 0.86
C GLN A 310 -3.05 4.04 0.71
N LEU A 311 -3.88 3.42 1.54
CA LEU A 311 -5.32 3.67 1.58
C LEU A 311 -5.63 5.13 1.89
N THR A 312 -4.93 5.70 2.89
CA THR A 312 -5.09 7.10 3.30
C THR A 312 -4.67 8.05 2.17
N GLN A 313 -3.59 7.73 1.44
CA GLN A 313 -3.18 8.47 0.25
C GLN A 313 -4.27 8.47 -0.83
N MET A 314 -4.86 7.31 -1.13
CA MET A 314 -5.93 7.23 -2.13
C MET A 314 -7.15 8.07 -1.74
N LEU A 315 -7.52 8.09 -0.46
CA LEU A 315 -8.59 8.94 0.05
C LEU A 315 -8.23 10.44 -0.06
N LEU A 316 -6.97 10.81 0.22
CA LEU A 316 -6.48 12.17 0.01
C LEU A 316 -6.61 12.61 -1.44
N GLU A 317 -6.17 11.78 -2.38
CA GLU A 317 -6.24 12.06 -3.83
C GLU A 317 -7.68 12.22 -4.33
N LEU A 318 -8.60 11.42 -3.80
CA LEU A 318 -10.00 11.43 -4.22
C LEU A 318 -10.79 12.60 -3.64
N THR A 319 -10.41 13.12 -2.48
CA THR A 319 -11.20 14.11 -1.74
C THR A 319 -10.54 15.48 -1.61
N GLY A 320 -9.21 15.52 -1.56
CA GLY A 320 -8.44 16.71 -1.21
C GLY A 320 -8.61 17.15 0.27
N GLU A 321 -9.14 16.27 1.15
CA GLU A 321 -9.34 16.60 2.57
C GLU A 321 -8.03 16.46 3.35
N SER A 322 -7.60 17.56 3.99
CA SER A 322 -6.32 17.63 4.74
C SER A 322 -6.22 16.65 5.91
N LYS A 323 -7.36 16.15 6.45
CA LYS A 323 -7.36 15.15 7.53
C LYS A 323 -6.56 13.88 7.17
N TYR A 324 -6.58 13.49 5.90
CA TYR A 324 -5.83 12.33 5.42
C TYR A 324 -4.32 12.62 5.41
N ALA A 325 -3.93 13.81 4.97
CA ALA A 325 -2.52 14.20 5.00
C ALA A 325 -1.99 14.38 6.44
N ASP A 326 -2.82 14.81 7.40
CA ASP A 326 -2.49 14.87 8.83
C ASP A 326 -2.28 13.45 9.41
N ALA A 327 -3.15 12.50 9.06
CA ALA A 327 -3.00 11.10 9.48
C ALA A 327 -1.71 10.47 8.91
N MET A 328 -1.39 10.75 7.64
CA MET A 328 -0.17 10.29 7.00
C MET A 328 1.09 10.88 7.65
N GLU A 329 1.08 12.18 7.99
CA GLU A 329 2.19 12.81 8.70
C GLU A 329 2.46 12.13 10.05
N ARG A 330 1.40 11.94 10.85
CA ARG A 330 1.50 11.25 12.15
C ARG A 330 2.08 9.85 11.99
N LEU A 331 1.56 9.08 11.03
CA LEU A 331 2.00 7.71 10.77
C LEU A 331 3.46 7.65 10.35
N MET A 332 3.86 8.49 9.40
CA MET A 332 5.22 8.56 8.86
C MET A 332 6.22 8.91 9.95
N MET A 333 5.97 10.00 10.69
CA MET A 333 6.91 10.53 11.67
C MET A 333 7.08 9.65 12.90
N ASN A 334 6.04 8.92 13.31
CA ASN A 334 6.06 8.19 14.56
C ASN A 334 6.17 6.66 14.37
N HIS A 335 5.44 6.07 13.40
CA HIS A 335 5.43 4.62 13.27
C HIS A 335 6.38 4.11 12.20
N VAL A 336 6.33 4.65 10.97
CA VAL A 336 7.15 4.13 9.85
C VAL A 336 8.63 4.17 10.22
N PHE A 337 9.10 5.30 10.72
CA PHE A 337 10.51 5.43 11.13
C PHE A 337 10.83 4.76 12.47
N ALA A 338 9.86 4.50 13.34
CA ALA A 338 10.09 3.68 14.52
C ALA A 338 10.20 2.19 14.18
N ALA A 339 9.55 1.74 13.12
CA ALA A 339 9.68 0.38 12.63
C ALA A 339 11.04 0.10 11.98
N GLN A 340 11.63 1.10 11.30
CA GLN A 340 12.94 0.96 10.66
C GLN A 340 14.09 1.06 11.68
N ASP A 341 14.96 0.08 11.71
CA ASP A 341 16.24 0.19 12.38
C ASP A 341 17.15 1.21 11.67
N CYS A 342 17.73 2.16 12.42
CA CYS A 342 18.44 3.28 11.83
C CYS A 342 19.86 2.94 11.36
N GLU A 343 20.41 1.79 11.74
CA GLU A 343 21.75 1.35 11.34
C GLU A 343 21.67 0.32 10.21
N SER A 344 20.94 -0.77 10.43
CA SER A 344 20.82 -1.86 9.48
C SER A 344 19.80 -1.61 8.36
N GLY A 345 18.83 -0.76 8.61
CA GLY A 345 17.71 -0.52 7.72
C GLY A 345 16.59 -1.55 7.79
N THR A 346 16.75 -2.66 8.53
CA THR A 346 15.67 -3.66 8.70
C THR A 346 14.42 -3.04 9.33
N CYS A 347 13.27 -3.57 8.99
CA CYS A 347 12.00 -3.13 9.57
C CYS A 347 11.40 -4.18 10.49
N ARG A 348 10.89 -3.75 11.64
CA ARG A 348 10.26 -4.60 12.63
C ARG A 348 8.91 -5.10 12.17
N TYR A 349 8.53 -6.29 12.65
CA TYR A 349 7.18 -6.82 12.41
C TYR A 349 6.13 -5.98 13.16
N HIS A 350 6.30 -5.82 14.47
CA HIS A 350 5.44 -5.01 15.33
C HIS A 350 6.22 -3.85 15.96
N THR A 351 5.55 -2.73 16.16
CA THR A 351 6.14 -1.53 16.77
C THR A 351 5.23 -0.99 17.87
N ALA A 352 5.21 -1.69 19.00
CA ALA A 352 4.39 -1.31 20.15
C ALA A 352 4.75 0.09 20.69
N PRO A 353 3.77 0.92 21.11
CA PRO A 353 4.03 2.20 21.74
C PRO A 353 4.88 2.10 23.02
N ASN A 354 4.65 1.08 23.83
CA ASN A 354 5.36 0.83 25.07
C ASN A 354 6.28 -0.39 24.99
N GLY A 355 7.35 -0.36 25.76
CA GLY A 355 8.33 -1.45 25.89
C GLY A 355 9.57 -1.24 25.04
N THR A 356 10.50 -2.18 25.15
CA THR A 356 11.73 -2.19 24.34
C THR A 356 11.43 -2.63 22.90
N LYS A 357 12.20 -2.11 21.97
CA LYS A 357 12.20 -2.51 20.56
C LYS A 357 13.54 -3.15 20.25
N PRO A 358 13.74 -4.44 20.59
CA PRO A 358 15.02 -5.10 20.43
C PRO A 358 15.44 -5.18 18.97
N HIS A 359 16.75 -5.06 18.70
CA HIS A 359 17.33 -5.16 17.37
C HIS A 359 17.21 -6.57 16.77
N ASP A 360 17.18 -7.58 17.61
CA ASP A 360 17.15 -9.01 17.27
C ASP A 360 15.74 -9.57 17.01
N TYR A 361 14.75 -8.70 16.93
CA TYR A 361 13.35 -9.08 16.66
C TYR A 361 13.10 -9.66 15.25
N PHE A 362 14.13 -9.78 14.46
CA PHE A 362 14.06 -10.13 13.05
C PHE A 362 14.48 -11.59 12.82
N HIS A 363 13.53 -12.47 12.71
CA HIS A 363 13.77 -13.87 12.33
C HIS A 363 14.06 -14.08 10.83
N GLY A 364 14.55 -13.04 10.14
CA GLY A 364 14.80 -13.03 8.70
C GLY A 364 13.72 -12.28 7.92
N PRO A 365 13.87 -12.15 6.61
CA PRO A 365 12.90 -11.46 5.78
C PRO A 365 11.51 -12.10 5.89
N ASP A 366 10.56 -11.30 6.36
CA ASP A 366 9.14 -11.62 6.46
C ASP A 366 8.31 -10.58 5.69
N CYS A 367 6.99 -10.73 5.70
CA CYS A 367 6.10 -9.82 5.00
C CYS A 367 6.28 -8.37 5.46
N CYS A 368 6.46 -8.15 6.74
CA CYS A 368 6.58 -6.82 7.35
C CYS A 368 7.90 -6.14 7.06
N THR A 369 9.02 -6.88 7.06
CA THR A 369 10.32 -6.34 6.65
C THR A 369 10.25 -5.77 5.24
N ALA A 370 9.73 -6.53 4.28
CA ALA A 370 9.58 -6.07 2.90
C ALA A 370 8.56 -4.93 2.76
N SER A 371 7.46 -4.97 3.52
CA SER A 371 6.46 -3.89 3.54
C SER A 371 7.01 -2.58 4.08
N GLY A 372 7.87 -2.63 5.10
CA GLY A 372 8.56 -1.46 5.64
C GLY A 372 9.46 -0.80 4.60
N HIS A 373 10.26 -1.57 3.87
CA HIS A 373 11.08 -1.04 2.78
C HIS A 373 10.25 -0.44 1.66
N ARG A 374 9.14 -1.10 1.31
CA ARG A 374 8.22 -0.65 0.28
C ARG A 374 7.59 0.69 0.66
N ILE A 375 7.04 0.83 1.88
CA ILE A 375 6.42 2.09 2.28
C ILE A 375 7.42 3.23 2.34
N ILE A 376 8.65 3.01 2.85
CA ILE A 376 9.69 4.03 2.89
C ILE A 376 10.04 4.49 1.46
N SER A 377 10.16 3.58 0.50
CA SER A 377 10.42 3.92 -0.90
C SER A 377 9.28 4.69 -1.57
N LEU A 378 8.04 4.48 -1.12
CA LEU A 378 6.84 5.19 -1.61
C LEU A 378 6.67 6.58 -0.97
N LEU A 379 7.23 6.86 0.22
CA LEU A 379 6.99 8.12 0.94
C LEU A 379 7.13 9.37 0.08
N PRO A 380 8.15 9.54 -0.77
CA PRO A 380 8.27 10.75 -1.59
C PRO A 380 7.11 10.98 -2.56
N THR A 381 6.42 9.91 -2.98
CA THR A 381 5.26 10.02 -3.88
C THR A 381 4.03 10.59 -3.18
N PHE A 382 4.03 10.67 -1.85
CA PHE A 382 2.93 11.17 -1.03
C PHE A 382 3.06 12.66 -0.66
N PHE A 383 4.22 13.27 -0.90
CA PHE A 383 4.48 14.63 -0.44
C PHE A 383 3.73 15.68 -1.24
N TYR A 384 3.51 15.40 -2.50
CA TYR A 384 2.94 16.34 -3.45
C TYR A 384 1.85 15.69 -4.29
N ALA A 385 0.93 16.50 -4.77
CA ALA A 385 -0.05 16.09 -5.77
C ALA A 385 -0.29 17.20 -6.78
N GLU A 386 -0.66 16.84 -8.00
CA GLU A 386 -0.97 17.78 -9.06
C GLU A 386 -2.31 17.46 -9.72
N ASN A 387 -3.16 18.45 -9.89
CA ASN A 387 -4.41 18.36 -10.62
C ASN A 387 -4.59 19.55 -11.54
N GLY A 388 -4.16 19.41 -12.79
CA GLY A 388 -4.18 20.48 -13.77
C GLY A 388 -3.29 21.67 -13.35
N LYS A 389 -3.90 22.83 -13.05
CA LYS A 389 -3.17 24.00 -12.55
C LYS A 389 -2.90 23.99 -11.04
N ASP A 390 -3.60 23.16 -10.29
CA ASP A 390 -3.48 23.04 -8.84
C ASP A 390 -2.32 22.12 -8.47
N PHE A 391 -1.50 22.61 -7.56
CA PHE A 391 -0.38 21.86 -7.00
C PHE A 391 -0.51 21.82 -5.48
N TYR A 392 -0.51 20.64 -4.89
CA TYR A 392 -0.75 20.44 -3.46
C TYR A 392 0.55 20.08 -2.75
N ILE A 393 0.85 20.77 -1.68
CA ILE A 393 1.94 20.48 -0.74
C ILE A 393 1.32 19.76 0.45
N ASN A 394 1.45 18.45 0.50
CA ASN A 394 0.85 17.61 1.54
C ASN A 394 1.78 17.45 2.75
N GLN A 395 3.11 17.44 2.52
CA GLN A 395 4.12 17.26 3.55
C GLN A 395 5.24 18.29 3.39
N TYR A 396 5.83 18.73 4.51
CA TYR A 396 6.81 19.82 4.54
C TYR A 396 8.25 19.35 4.76
N LEU A 397 8.55 18.11 4.44
CA LEU A 397 9.91 17.60 4.55
C LEU A 397 10.86 18.31 3.57
N PRO A 398 12.11 18.62 4.00
CA PRO A 398 13.11 19.18 3.10
C PRO A 398 13.28 18.31 1.86
N SER A 399 13.00 18.88 0.71
CA SER A 399 12.95 18.13 -0.55
C SER A 399 12.91 19.06 -1.76
N ARG A 400 13.22 18.50 -2.93
CA ARG A 400 13.17 19.21 -4.19
C ARG A 400 12.25 18.46 -5.16
N TYR A 401 11.43 19.23 -5.84
CA TYR A 401 10.57 18.75 -6.92
C TYR A 401 11.02 19.38 -8.25
N ASP A 402 11.38 18.56 -9.20
CA ASP A 402 11.81 18.96 -10.54
C ASP A 402 10.80 18.45 -11.58
N GLY A 403 9.64 19.08 -11.63
CA GLY A 403 8.62 18.77 -12.63
C GLY A 403 8.88 19.46 -13.99
N LYS A 404 8.21 19.00 -15.04
CA LYS A 404 8.37 19.53 -16.41
C LYS A 404 8.02 21.01 -16.52
N ASP A 405 6.99 21.48 -15.83
CA ASP A 405 6.42 22.80 -15.94
C ASP A 405 6.51 23.64 -14.67
N PHE A 406 6.89 23.01 -13.58
CA PHE A 406 7.03 23.64 -12.27
C PHE A 406 8.11 22.95 -11.46
N ALA A 407 9.00 23.71 -10.84
CA ALA A 407 10.03 23.20 -9.97
C ALA A 407 10.14 24.07 -8.71
N PHE A 408 10.36 23.45 -7.56
CA PHE A 408 10.54 24.13 -6.29
C PHE A 408 11.42 23.32 -5.34
N GLU A 409 11.84 23.97 -4.27
CA GLU A 409 12.56 23.38 -3.15
C GLU A 409 11.86 23.76 -1.85
N ILE A 410 11.72 22.80 -0.94
CA ILE A 410 11.37 23.03 0.46
C ILE A 410 12.63 22.87 1.29
N SER A 411 12.99 23.92 2.02
CA SER A 411 14.13 23.97 2.93
C SER A 411 13.67 24.28 4.36
N GLY A 412 14.50 23.91 5.33
CA GLY A 412 14.25 24.02 6.76
C GLY A 412 14.63 22.71 7.46
N ASN A 413 14.27 22.57 8.72
CA ASN A 413 14.55 21.38 9.53
C ASN A 413 13.27 20.78 10.14
N TYR A 414 12.25 20.57 9.30
CA TYR A 414 10.99 19.95 9.74
C TYR A 414 11.20 18.48 10.10
N PRO A 415 10.64 17.99 11.22
CA PRO A 415 9.69 18.63 12.15
C PRO A 415 10.35 19.39 13.33
N GLU A 416 11.65 19.52 13.37
CA GLU A 416 12.39 20.15 14.49
C GLU A 416 12.33 21.68 14.45
N SER A 417 12.01 22.26 13.28
CA SER A 417 11.85 23.71 13.10
C SER A 417 10.39 24.10 12.99
N GLU A 418 10.04 25.23 13.55
CA GLU A 418 8.71 25.84 13.44
C GLU A 418 8.45 26.49 12.08
N SER A 419 9.47 26.67 11.27
CA SER A 419 9.36 27.36 9.98
C SER A 419 10.00 26.58 8.83
N MET A 420 9.35 26.64 7.66
CA MET A 420 9.81 26.07 6.40
C MET A 420 9.77 27.13 5.31
N VAL A 421 10.68 27.05 4.37
CA VAL A 421 10.72 27.93 3.20
C VAL A 421 10.49 27.11 1.94
N LEU A 422 9.47 27.46 1.15
CA LEU A 422 9.25 26.95 -0.18
C LEU A 422 9.76 27.98 -1.19
N THR A 423 10.76 27.62 -1.98
CA THR A 423 11.33 28.45 -3.02
C THR A 423 10.92 27.92 -4.38
N VAL A 424 10.17 28.70 -5.14
CA VAL A 424 9.87 28.39 -6.55
C VAL A 424 11.13 28.61 -7.39
N LEU A 425 11.61 27.55 -8.07
CA LEU A 425 12.82 27.57 -8.88
C LEU A 425 12.53 27.88 -10.35
N SER A 426 11.41 27.39 -10.84
CA SER A 426 10.94 27.67 -12.20
C SER A 426 9.43 27.43 -12.33
N SER A 427 8.78 28.22 -13.19
CA SER A 427 7.38 28.02 -13.54
C SER A 427 7.14 28.40 -15.00
N LYS A 428 6.84 27.41 -15.86
CA LYS A 428 6.39 27.66 -17.23
C LYS A 428 4.92 28.06 -17.26
N ASN A 429 4.12 27.44 -16.39
CA ASN A 429 2.72 27.83 -16.20
C ASN A 429 2.62 28.87 -15.08
N LYS A 430 2.58 30.14 -15.48
CA LYS A 430 2.55 31.28 -14.56
C LYS A 430 1.29 31.35 -13.68
N ASN A 431 0.27 30.54 -13.96
CA ASN A 431 -1.01 30.54 -13.24
C ASN A 431 -1.19 29.29 -12.36
N LYS A 432 -0.11 28.61 -11.95
CA LYS A 432 -0.17 27.51 -10.96
C LYS A 432 -0.74 28.04 -9.65
N ILE A 433 -1.65 27.26 -9.06
CA ILE A 433 -2.20 27.50 -7.73
C ILE A 433 -1.44 26.57 -6.77
N LEU A 434 -0.79 27.13 -5.75
CA LEU A 434 -0.18 26.36 -4.69
C LEU A 434 -1.17 26.18 -3.54
N ASN A 435 -1.54 24.95 -3.28
CA ASN A 435 -2.40 24.58 -2.17
C ASN A 435 -1.51 24.04 -1.03
N LEU A 436 -1.30 24.86 0.00
CA LEU A 436 -0.48 24.53 1.15
C LEU A 436 -1.35 23.89 2.24
N ARG A 437 -1.05 22.65 2.64
CA ARG A 437 -1.73 22.05 3.79
C ARG A 437 -1.36 22.83 5.07
N ILE A 438 -2.36 23.28 5.78
CA ILE A 438 -2.18 23.83 7.13
C ILE A 438 -2.52 22.71 8.12
N PRO A 439 -1.53 22.15 8.85
CA PRO A 439 -1.78 21.03 9.74
C PRO A 439 -2.85 21.36 10.80
N SER A 440 -3.72 20.41 11.12
CA SER A 440 -4.79 20.60 12.11
C SER A 440 -4.25 20.87 13.53
N TRP A 441 -3.05 20.41 13.83
CA TRP A 441 -2.39 20.66 15.11
C TRP A 441 -1.74 22.05 15.23
N CYS A 442 -1.58 22.79 14.12
CA CYS A 442 -0.95 24.10 14.11
C CYS A 442 -1.95 25.16 14.61
N LYS A 443 -1.77 25.62 15.85
CA LYS A 443 -2.71 26.57 16.52
C LYS A 443 -2.60 28.01 16.02
N ALA A 444 -1.44 28.41 15.54
CA ALA A 444 -1.16 29.79 15.11
C ALA A 444 -0.35 29.74 13.78
N PRO A 445 -0.96 29.31 12.68
CA PRO A 445 -0.27 29.24 11.40
C PRO A 445 -0.03 30.65 10.84
N GLU A 446 1.20 30.90 10.39
CA GLU A 446 1.56 32.10 9.64
C GLU A 446 2.14 31.71 8.29
N VAL A 447 1.70 32.39 7.25
CA VAL A 447 2.24 32.24 5.89
C VAL A 447 2.55 33.63 5.33
N SER A 448 3.71 33.73 4.69
CA SER A 448 4.08 34.93 3.91
C SER A 448 4.60 34.55 2.54
N VAL A 449 4.39 35.39 1.56
CA VAL A 449 4.92 35.21 0.20
C VAL A 449 5.74 36.45 -0.15
N ASN A 450 7.04 36.27 -0.35
CA ASN A 450 7.99 37.37 -0.60
C ASN A 450 7.92 38.50 0.44
N GLY A 451 7.72 38.11 1.72
CA GLY A 451 7.61 39.06 2.85
C GLY A 451 6.21 39.59 3.12
N GLU A 452 5.26 39.38 2.22
CA GLU A 452 3.86 39.79 2.42
C GLU A 452 3.06 38.74 3.16
N ARG A 453 2.40 39.07 4.25
CA ARG A 453 1.54 38.16 5.02
C ARG A 453 0.30 37.78 4.23
N VAL A 454 -0.02 36.48 4.25
CA VAL A 454 -1.26 35.94 3.67
C VAL A 454 -2.33 35.88 4.77
N SER A 455 -3.56 36.24 4.43
CA SER A 455 -4.72 36.13 5.33
C SER A 455 -5.59 34.91 4.99
N GLY A 456 -6.58 34.63 5.88
CA GLY A 456 -7.54 33.53 5.63
C GLY A 456 -6.95 32.12 5.86
N ILE A 457 -5.98 32.02 6.74
CA ILE A 457 -5.33 30.75 7.07
C ILE A 457 -6.17 30.01 8.12
N GLU A 458 -6.55 28.78 7.83
CA GLU A 458 -7.30 27.92 8.73
C GLU A 458 -6.55 26.60 8.97
N ALA A 459 -6.32 26.25 10.24
CA ALA A 459 -5.76 24.94 10.58
C ALA A 459 -6.69 23.80 10.13
N GLY A 460 -6.11 22.71 9.64
CA GLY A 460 -6.86 21.57 9.10
C GLY A 460 -7.43 21.80 7.69
N LYS A 461 -6.95 22.79 6.96
CA LYS A 461 -7.38 23.12 5.59
C LYS A 461 -6.20 23.28 4.65
N TYR A 462 -6.49 23.32 3.35
CA TYR A 462 -5.52 23.81 2.36
C TYR A 462 -5.68 25.29 2.14
N LEU A 463 -4.57 26.04 2.18
CA LEU A 463 -4.48 27.44 1.82
C LEU A 463 -4.09 27.54 0.33
N ALA A 464 -5.00 28.03 -0.49
CA ALA A 464 -4.74 28.26 -1.90
C ALA A 464 -4.03 29.59 -2.14
N ILE A 465 -2.83 29.58 -2.71
CA ILE A 465 -2.08 30.77 -3.09
C ILE A 465 -2.11 30.88 -4.61
N THR A 466 -2.87 31.86 -5.08
CA THR A 466 -3.02 32.16 -6.51
C THR A 466 -2.20 33.40 -6.85
N ARG A 467 -1.14 33.22 -7.61
CA ARG A 467 -0.35 34.33 -8.14
C ARG A 467 0.43 33.91 -9.39
N LYS A 468 0.98 34.91 -10.06
CA LYS A 468 1.93 34.65 -11.16
C LYS A 468 3.30 34.31 -10.58
N TRP A 469 3.75 33.09 -10.81
CA TRP A 469 5.08 32.62 -10.41
C TRP A 469 6.09 33.00 -11.47
N GLU A 470 7.20 33.61 -11.09
CA GLU A 470 8.28 34.07 -11.97
C GLU A 470 9.58 33.35 -11.67
#